data_9e24d388f21198385584bcbb3fafc31f
#
_entry.id   9e24d388f21198385584bcbb3fafc31f
#
_cell.length_a   1.000
_cell.length_b   1.000
_cell.length_c   1.000
_cell.angle_alpha   90.00
_cell.angle_beta   90.00
_cell.angle_gamma   90.00
#
_symmetry.space_group_name_H-M   'P 1'
#
loop_
_entity.id
_entity.type
_entity.pdbx_description
1 polymer ?
#
loop_
_entity_poly.entity_id
_entity_poly.type
_entity_poly.pdbx_seq_one_letter_code
_entity_poly.pdbx_strand_id
1 'polypeptide(L)'
;MEEIVGQLDRGERRVAEKRGDEWVVDQEAKQAILEYFRLRQMEPIEVGPFEYHDKIPLKTGYAAHGVRVVPPATIRYGAYVSPGAIVMPSYVNIGAWVGPGTMVDTWATVGSCAQIGANVHLAGGVGIGG
;
A
#
# COMPACT_ATOMS: atom_id res chain seq x y z
N MET A 1 13.71 -9.98 5.75
CA MET A 1 13.16 -8.61 5.66
C MET A 1 12.60 -8.34 4.25
N GLU A 2 13.41 -8.42 3.20
CA GLU A 2 12.94 -8.18 1.83
C GLU A 2 11.86 -9.17 1.40
N GLU A 3 11.97 -10.43 1.79
CA GLU A 3 10.96 -11.44 1.49
C GLU A 3 9.61 -11.09 2.13
N ILE A 4 9.62 -10.64 3.37
CA ILE A 4 8.40 -10.26 4.09
C ILE A 4 7.74 -9.06 3.44
N VAL A 5 8.51 -8.04 3.06
CA VAL A 5 7.97 -6.87 2.35
C VAL A 5 7.37 -7.30 1.00
N GLY A 6 8.02 -8.23 0.29
CA GLY A 6 7.48 -8.81 -0.94
C GLY A 6 6.17 -9.56 -0.72
N GLN A 7 6.05 -10.31 0.36
CA GLN A 7 4.80 -10.99 0.73
C GLN A 7 3.68 -9.99 1.01
N LEU A 8 4.00 -8.90 1.71
CA LEU A 8 3.03 -7.82 1.95
C LEU A 8 2.58 -7.19 0.63
N ASP A 9 3.51 -6.95 -0.28
CA ASP A 9 3.20 -6.37 -1.59
C ASP A 9 2.27 -7.25 -2.42
N ARG A 10 2.45 -8.56 -2.36
CA ARG A 10 1.65 -9.53 -3.12
C ARG A 10 0.36 -9.96 -2.41
N GLY A 11 0.12 -9.48 -1.20
CA GLY A 11 -1.05 -9.87 -0.44
C GLY A 11 -0.98 -11.26 0.18
N GLU A 12 0.20 -11.84 0.27
CA GLU A 12 0.42 -13.14 0.90
C GLU A 12 0.53 -13.03 2.41
N ARG A 13 0.65 -11.82 2.91
CA ARG A 13 0.80 -11.51 4.34
C ARG A 13 0.18 -10.15 4.64
N ARG A 14 -0.38 -9.99 5.82
CA ARG A 14 -0.96 -8.72 6.28
C ARG A 14 -0.30 -8.29 7.58
N VAL A 15 -0.14 -6.98 7.75
CA VAL A 15 0.39 -6.42 9.00
C VAL A 15 -0.59 -6.60 10.14
N ALA A 16 -1.89 -6.53 9.85
CA ALA A 16 -2.92 -6.81 10.81
C ALA A 16 -4.12 -7.45 10.11
N GLU A 17 -4.79 -8.37 10.79
CA GLU A 17 -5.99 -9.00 10.27
C GLU A 17 -6.95 -9.35 11.39
N LYS A 18 -8.23 -9.37 11.07
CA LYS A 18 -9.25 -9.74 12.03
C LYS A 18 -9.36 -11.26 12.09
N ARG A 19 -9.25 -11.81 13.29
CA ARG A 19 -9.45 -13.24 13.58
C ARG A 19 -10.55 -13.35 14.62
N GLY A 20 -11.72 -13.85 14.21
CA GLY A 20 -12.90 -13.80 15.04
C GLY A 20 -13.29 -12.33 15.32
N ASP A 21 -13.38 -11.97 16.60
CA ASP A 21 -13.72 -10.60 17.01
C ASP A 21 -12.50 -9.74 17.33
N GLU A 22 -11.31 -10.27 17.15
CA GLU A 22 -10.06 -9.58 17.52
C GLU A 22 -9.21 -9.25 16.31
N TRP A 23 -8.54 -8.09 16.35
CA TRP A 23 -7.49 -7.73 15.41
C TRP A 23 -6.15 -8.24 15.93
N VAL A 24 -5.46 -9.00 15.08
CA VAL A 24 -4.15 -9.54 15.40
C VAL A 24 -3.09 -8.84 14.56
N VAL A 25 -2.08 -8.31 15.22
CA VAL A 25 -0.97 -7.58 14.57
C VAL A 25 0.20 -8.54 14.37
N ASP A 26 0.73 -8.58 13.15
CA ASP A 26 1.95 -9.30 12.81
C ASP A 26 3.16 -8.43 13.14
N GLN A 27 3.74 -8.63 14.31
CA GLN A 27 4.89 -7.84 14.78
C GLN A 27 6.13 -8.05 13.92
N GLU A 28 6.32 -9.25 13.38
CA GLU A 28 7.44 -9.53 12.48
C GLU A 28 7.33 -8.73 11.18
N ALA A 29 6.12 -8.62 10.64
CA ALA A 29 5.89 -7.81 9.44
C ALA A 29 6.15 -6.33 9.72
N LYS A 30 5.71 -5.81 10.85
CA LYS A 30 6.00 -4.42 11.24
C LYS A 30 7.51 -4.19 11.38
N GLN A 31 8.19 -5.11 12.03
CA GLN A 31 9.65 -5.01 12.19
C GLN A 31 10.36 -5.05 10.84
N ALA A 32 9.90 -5.90 9.92
CA ALA A 32 10.47 -5.98 8.58
C ALA A 32 10.34 -4.66 7.82
N ILE A 33 9.21 -3.97 7.96
CA ILE A 33 9.00 -2.65 7.34
C ILE A 33 10.00 -1.64 7.91
N LEU A 34 10.17 -1.60 9.23
CA LEU A 34 11.12 -0.68 9.86
C LEU A 34 12.56 -0.94 9.40
N GLU A 35 12.94 -2.21 9.31
CA GLU A 35 14.26 -2.58 8.78
C GLU A 35 14.42 -2.20 7.31
N TYR A 36 13.37 -2.37 6.52
CA TYR A 36 13.38 -2.02 5.11
C TYR A 36 13.70 -0.52 4.93
N PHE A 37 13.04 0.35 5.71
CA PHE A 37 13.36 1.76 5.72
C PHE A 37 14.80 2.04 6.15
N ARG A 38 15.28 1.34 7.17
CA ARG A 38 16.61 1.57 7.71
C ARG A 38 17.72 1.15 6.75
N LEU A 39 17.53 0.05 6.03
CA LEU A 39 18.58 -0.54 5.20
C LEU A 39 18.60 -0.06 3.76
N ARG A 40 17.48 0.44 3.25
CA ARG A 40 17.44 0.95 1.89
C ARG A 40 18.11 2.31 1.79
N GLN A 41 18.69 2.55 0.63
CA GLN A 41 19.35 3.82 0.31
C GLN A 41 18.43 4.72 -0.51
N MET A 42 18.57 6.03 -0.37
CA MET A 42 17.90 7.00 -1.23
C MET A 42 18.39 6.85 -2.66
N GLU A 43 17.47 6.78 -3.60
CA GLU A 43 17.78 6.60 -5.02
C GLU A 43 16.87 7.51 -5.87
N PRO A 44 17.37 7.99 -7.03
CA PRO A 44 16.48 8.60 -8.02
C PRO A 44 15.52 7.55 -8.57
N ILE A 45 14.25 7.92 -8.70
CA ILE A 45 13.22 7.07 -9.31
C ILE A 45 12.67 7.85 -10.50
N GLU A 46 12.86 7.32 -11.71
CA GLU A 46 12.38 7.93 -12.94
C GLU A 46 11.11 7.20 -13.41
N VAL A 47 10.04 7.96 -13.63
CA VAL A 47 8.77 7.43 -14.12
C VAL A 47 8.30 8.34 -15.25
N GLY A 48 8.60 7.95 -16.50
CA GLY A 48 8.34 8.79 -17.65
C GLY A 48 9.03 10.15 -17.49
N PRO A 49 8.29 11.27 -17.60
CA PRO A 49 8.88 12.60 -17.41
C PRO A 49 9.03 12.99 -15.93
N PHE A 50 8.58 12.14 -15.00
CA PHE A 50 8.63 12.46 -13.57
C PHE A 50 9.86 11.87 -12.91
N GLU A 51 10.37 12.56 -11.89
CA GLU A 51 11.51 12.14 -11.12
C GLU A 51 11.19 12.25 -9.64
N TYR A 52 11.62 11.24 -8.88
CA TYR A 52 11.49 11.22 -7.43
C TYR A 52 12.84 10.86 -6.81
N HIS A 53 12.97 11.08 -5.52
CA HIS A 53 14.19 10.74 -4.78
C HIS A 53 13.76 10.11 -3.47
N ASP A 54 13.76 8.79 -3.40
CA ASP A 54 13.23 8.05 -2.24
C ASP A 54 13.94 6.70 -2.10
N LYS A 55 13.73 6.05 -0.98
CA LYS A 55 14.30 4.73 -0.69
C LYS A 55 13.31 3.60 -0.89
N ILE A 56 12.01 3.88 -0.96
CA ILE A 56 10.98 2.84 -1.16
C ILE A 56 10.54 2.87 -2.62
N PRO A 57 10.63 1.73 -3.33
CA PRO A 57 10.18 1.69 -4.73
C PRO A 57 8.68 1.96 -4.84
N LEU A 58 8.23 2.30 -6.03
CA LEU A 58 6.83 2.36 -6.36
C LEU A 58 6.31 0.95 -6.68
N LYS A 59 5.06 0.68 -6.32
CA LYS A 59 4.38 -0.55 -6.72
C LYS A 59 4.14 -0.53 -8.23
N THR A 60 4.16 -1.71 -8.84
CA THR A 60 3.97 -1.89 -10.28
C THR A 60 3.00 -3.03 -10.56
N GLY A 61 2.70 -3.27 -11.85
CA GLY A 61 1.91 -4.42 -12.27
C GLY A 61 0.41 -4.27 -12.09
N TYR A 62 -0.11 -3.06 -12.14
CA TYR A 62 -1.53 -2.80 -11.87
C TYR A 62 -2.48 -3.51 -12.84
N ALA A 63 -2.20 -3.44 -14.14
CA ALA A 63 -3.07 -4.05 -15.14
C ALA A 63 -3.17 -5.56 -14.97
N ALA A 64 -2.04 -6.24 -14.77
CA ALA A 64 -1.99 -7.68 -14.57
C ALA A 64 -2.70 -8.11 -13.28
N HIS A 65 -2.71 -7.24 -12.26
CA HIS A 65 -3.35 -7.51 -10.98
C HIS A 65 -4.83 -7.11 -10.94
N GLY A 66 -5.33 -6.47 -11.96
CA GLY A 66 -6.74 -6.08 -12.04
C GLY A 66 -7.11 -4.87 -11.19
N VAL A 67 -6.20 -3.95 -11.00
CA VAL A 67 -6.42 -2.74 -10.22
C VAL A 67 -6.42 -1.53 -11.15
N ARG A 68 -7.42 -0.65 -10.98
CA ARG A 68 -7.44 0.64 -11.68
C ARG A 68 -6.71 1.68 -10.83
N VAL A 69 -5.66 2.25 -11.40
CA VAL A 69 -4.85 3.29 -10.73
C VAL A 69 -4.82 4.52 -11.63
N VAL A 70 -5.34 5.62 -11.13
CA VAL A 70 -5.48 6.86 -11.88
C VAL A 70 -4.29 7.78 -11.57
N PRO A 71 -3.56 8.26 -12.59
CA PRO A 71 -2.46 9.19 -12.34
C PRO A 71 -2.94 10.49 -11.70
N PRO A 72 -2.24 11.10 -10.78
CA PRO A 72 -0.94 10.71 -10.24
C PRO A 72 -1.01 9.97 -8.89
N ALA A 73 -1.85 8.95 -8.77
CA ALA A 73 -1.88 8.14 -7.55
C ALA A 73 -0.49 7.56 -7.25
N THR A 74 -0.15 7.49 -5.97
CA THR A 74 1.11 6.89 -5.52
C THR A 74 0.82 5.72 -4.59
N ILE A 75 1.27 4.54 -4.96
CA ILE A 75 1.21 3.35 -4.14
C ILE A 75 2.63 2.86 -3.93
N ARG A 76 3.08 2.83 -2.69
CA ARG A 76 4.43 2.34 -2.38
C ARG A 76 4.49 0.82 -2.47
N TYR A 77 5.65 0.32 -2.91
CA TYR A 77 5.95 -1.11 -2.83
C TYR A 77 5.80 -1.60 -1.38
N GLY A 78 5.21 -2.77 -1.21
CA GLY A 78 4.89 -3.31 0.12
C GLY A 78 3.46 -3.04 0.56
N ALA A 79 2.69 -2.27 -0.21
CA ALA A 79 1.25 -2.13 -0.02
C ALA A 79 0.51 -3.13 -0.91
N TYR A 80 -0.58 -3.70 -0.41
CA TYR A 80 -1.44 -4.57 -1.21
C TYR A 80 -2.73 -3.86 -1.58
N VAL A 81 -3.08 -3.94 -2.86
CA VAL A 81 -4.35 -3.42 -3.38
C VAL A 81 -5.02 -4.58 -4.12
N SER A 82 -6.19 -4.99 -3.65
CA SER A 82 -6.90 -6.16 -4.17
C SER A 82 -7.41 -5.95 -5.59
N PRO A 83 -7.49 -7.02 -6.40
CA PRO A 83 -8.16 -6.94 -7.69
C PRO A 83 -9.56 -6.35 -7.56
N GLY A 84 -9.94 -5.49 -8.51
CA GLY A 84 -11.22 -4.80 -8.50
C GLY A 84 -11.26 -3.50 -7.72
N ALA A 85 -10.20 -3.14 -7.00
CA ALA A 85 -10.10 -1.86 -6.33
C ALA A 85 -9.79 -0.74 -7.32
N ILE A 86 -10.16 0.47 -6.95
CA ILE A 86 -9.90 1.68 -7.71
C ILE A 86 -9.15 2.66 -6.82
N VAL A 87 -7.99 3.11 -7.30
CA VAL A 87 -7.16 4.10 -6.60
C VAL A 87 -7.11 5.35 -7.46
N MET A 88 -7.84 6.37 -7.03
CA MET A 88 -7.80 7.70 -7.62
C MET A 88 -6.50 8.40 -7.19
N PRO A 89 -6.18 9.59 -7.72
CA PRO A 89 -4.99 10.32 -7.27
C PRO A 89 -4.99 10.49 -5.75
N SER A 90 -4.16 9.70 -5.09
CA SER A 90 -4.16 9.52 -3.64
C SER A 90 -2.85 8.90 -3.22
N TYR A 91 -2.70 8.57 -1.94
CA TYR A 91 -1.46 7.98 -1.44
C TYR A 91 -1.77 6.71 -0.62
N VAL A 92 -1.11 5.62 -0.97
CA VAL A 92 -1.19 4.35 -0.24
C VAL A 92 0.22 3.97 0.22
N ASN A 93 0.42 3.94 1.53
CA ASN A 93 1.74 3.71 2.11
C ASN A 93 2.05 2.22 2.28
N ILE A 94 3.33 1.92 2.49
CA ILE A 94 3.84 0.56 2.70
C ILE A 94 3.12 -0.15 3.84
N GLY A 95 2.86 -1.44 3.66
CA GLY A 95 2.17 -2.27 4.66
C GLY A 95 0.66 -2.13 4.67
N ALA A 96 0.10 -1.18 3.94
CA ALA A 96 -1.34 -1.02 3.84
C ALA A 96 -1.98 -2.17 3.07
N TRP A 97 -3.23 -2.44 3.39
CA TRP A 97 -4.06 -3.43 2.71
C TRP A 97 -5.36 -2.77 2.29
N VAL A 98 -5.65 -2.82 0.99
CA VAL A 98 -6.89 -2.27 0.43
C VAL A 98 -7.71 -3.43 -0.16
N GLY A 99 -8.89 -3.68 0.39
CA GLY A 99 -9.73 -4.79 0.02
C GLY A 99 -10.42 -4.66 -1.35
N PRO A 100 -11.00 -5.75 -1.85
CA PRO A 100 -11.64 -5.75 -3.18
C PRO A 100 -12.85 -4.83 -3.24
N GLY A 101 -13.08 -4.21 -4.39
CA GLY A 101 -14.21 -3.32 -4.61
C GLY A 101 -14.12 -1.98 -3.89
N THR A 102 -13.03 -1.72 -3.21
CA THR A 102 -12.80 -0.47 -2.48
C THR A 102 -12.31 0.61 -3.44
N MET A 103 -12.79 1.83 -3.21
CA MET A 103 -12.27 3.02 -3.89
C MET A 103 -11.53 3.90 -2.89
N VAL A 104 -10.27 4.18 -3.19
CA VAL A 104 -9.49 5.22 -2.52
C VAL A 104 -9.62 6.46 -3.37
N ASP A 105 -10.47 7.41 -2.93
CA ASP A 105 -10.84 8.56 -3.74
C ASP A 105 -9.80 9.67 -3.68
N THR A 106 -10.03 10.73 -4.43
CA THR A 106 -9.06 11.79 -4.72
C THR A 106 -8.52 12.45 -3.46
N TRP A 107 -7.20 12.45 -3.35
CA TRP A 107 -6.42 13.00 -2.24
C TRP A 107 -6.67 12.33 -0.88
N ALA A 108 -7.27 11.15 -0.88
CA ALA A 108 -7.31 10.33 0.34
C ALA A 108 -5.91 9.76 0.63
N THR A 109 -5.70 9.43 1.89
CA THR A 109 -4.45 8.81 2.36
C THR A 109 -4.75 7.51 3.07
N VAL A 110 -4.08 6.43 2.67
CA VAL A 110 -4.05 5.18 3.42
C VAL A 110 -2.67 5.09 4.06
N GLY A 111 -2.62 5.30 5.36
CA GLY A 111 -1.37 5.34 6.11
C GLY A 111 -0.66 4.00 6.15
N SER A 112 0.60 4.01 6.60
CA SER A 112 1.40 2.78 6.69
C SER A 112 0.70 1.75 7.56
N CYS A 113 0.63 0.50 7.08
CA CYS A 113 0.02 -0.63 7.77
C CYS A 113 -1.49 -0.52 8.01
N ALA A 114 -2.15 0.50 7.49
CA ALA A 114 -3.61 0.66 7.61
C ALA A 114 -4.33 -0.45 6.84
N GLN A 115 -5.46 -0.90 7.39
CA GLN A 115 -6.22 -2.02 6.84
C GLN A 115 -7.62 -1.53 6.41
N ILE A 116 -7.89 -1.58 5.13
CA ILE A 116 -9.15 -1.16 4.54
C ILE A 116 -9.88 -2.41 4.02
N GLY A 117 -11.10 -2.60 4.45
CA GLY A 117 -11.89 -3.77 4.06
C GLY A 117 -12.40 -3.73 2.62
N ALA A 118 -13.31 -4.65 2.30
CA ALA A 118 -13.93 -4.74 0.99
C ALA A 118 -15.06 -3.72 0.84
N ASN A 119 -15.26 -3.24 -0.38
CA ASN A 119 -16.38 -2.36 -0.76
C ASN A 119 -16.49 -1.08 0.08
N VAL A 120 -15.34 -0.54 0.46
CA VAL A 120 -15.24 0.71 1.20
C VAL A 120 -15.05 1.86 0.22
N HIS A 121 -15.68 2.99 0.47
CA HIS A 121 -15.38 4.23 -0.22
C HIS A 121 -14.70 5.19 0.75
N LEU A 122 -13.41 5.41 0.54
CA LEU A 122 -12.68 6.46 1.24
C LEU A 122 -12.91 7.74 0.44
N ALA A 123 -13.76 8.61 0.97
CA ALA A 123 -14.12 9.86 0.27
C ALA A 123 -12.91 10.77 0.08
N GLY A 124 -13.02 11.71 -0.84
CA GLY A 124 -11.93 12.64 -1.15
C GLY A 124 -11.39 13.35 0.08
N GLY A 125 -10.09 13.37 0.22
CA GLY A 125 -9.41 14.03 1.34
C GLY A 125 -9.43 13.29 2.67
N VAL A 126 -10.03 12.11 2.75
CA VAL A 126 -10.04 11.31 3.98
C VAL A 126 -8.63 10.83 4.31
N GLY A 127 -8.24 10.94 5.58
CA GLY A 127 -6.96 10.42 6.07
C GLY A 127 -7.17 9.23 7.00
N ILE A 128 -6.67 8.06 6.59
CA ILE A 128 -6.59 6.90 7.48
C ILE A 128 -5.17 6.86 8.02
N GLY A 129 -5.05 6.98 9.35
CA GLY A 129 -3.75 6.99 10.01
C GLY A 129 -3.02 5.66 9.90
N GLY A 130 -1.72 5.76 9.94
CA GLY A 130 -0.83 4.61 9.95
C GLY A 130 -0.61 4.03 11.33
#